data_14608733140b4aba2d617a598b593194
#
_entry.id   14608733140b4aba2d617a598b593194
#
_cell.length_a   1.000
_cell.length_b   1.000
_cell.length_c   1.000
_cell.angle_alpha   90.00
_cell.angle_beta   90.00
_cell.angle_gamma   90.00
#
_symmetry.space_group_name_H-M   'P 1'
#
loop_
_entity.id
_entity.type
_entity.pdbx_description
1 polymer ?
#
loop_
_entity_poly.entity_id
_entity_poly.type
_entity_poly.pdbx_seq_one_letter_code
_entity_poly.pdbx_strand_id
1 'polypeptide(L)'
;MTPNVSKLKIYSYTDADRKSADDQMEVLVNPESYSQKITVKFSEKQAPGTTGKLPKFSKIEPQKLDFELLFDATGVINGAKDDKNGVESELERFKKLVLEYKGDKHRPRFLSIYWGTLKFDCCLENLDITYKLFRSDGLPLRALVKAGFIGSIDDTKRVAKEDASSPDLTHVRTVTAGDTLPLMAFRIYGDSRYYIEVAKANGLDSFRNLTTGMQLIFPPIAK
;
A
#
# COMPACT_ATOMS: atom_id res chain seq x y z
N MET A 1 0.73 4.75 -36.89
CA MET A 1 1.37 4.40 -35.63
C MET A 1 0.31 3.72 -34.79
N THR A 2 0.43 2.42 -34.54
CA THR A 2 -0.43 1.71 -33.58
C THR A 2 -0.13 2.27 -32.21
N PRO A 3 -1.12 2.74 -31.45
CA PRO A 3 -0.89 3.23 -30.09
C PRO A 3 -0.29 2.11 -29.25
N ASN A 4 0.85 2.40 -28.64
CA ASN A 4 1.54 1.43 -27.77
C ASN A 4 0.70 1.27 -26.49
N VAL A 5 -0.11 0.22 -26.43
CA VAL A 5 -1.01 -0.05 -25.31
C VAL A 5 -0.17 -0.43 -24.10
N SER A 6 -0.20 0.38 -23.05
CA SER A 6 0.46 0.04 -21.79
C SER A 6 -0.20 -1.21 -21.18
N LYS A 7 0.60 -2.25 -20.98
CA LYS A 7 0.15 -3.50 -20.35
C LYS A 7 0.27 -3.42 -18.84
N LEU A 8 -0.64 -4.09 -18.15
CA LEU A 8 -0.55 -4.29 -16.71
C LEU A 8 0.62 -5.22 -16.41
N LYS A 9 1.49 -4.79 -15.46
CA LYS A 9 2.67 -5.52 -15.01
C LYS A 9 2.60 -5.74 -13.51
N ILE A 10 2.95 -6.95 -13.10
CA ILE A 10 3.01 -7.35 -11.70
C ILE A 10 4.46 -7.76 -11.41
N TYR A 11 5.06 -7.10 -10.44
CA TYR A 11 6.40 -7.38 -9.93
C TYR A 11 6.30 -8.05 -8.58
N SER A 12 7.13 -9.06 -8.34
CA SER A 12 7.19 -9.82 -7.10
C SER A 12 8.50 -9.56 -6.36
N TYR A 13 8.43 -9.43 -5.04
CA TYR A 13 9.55 -9.14 -4.17
C TYR A 13 9.54 -10.04 -2.94
N THR A 14 10.72 -10.40 -2.46
CA THR A 14 10.88 -11.12 -1.18
C THR A 14 10.74 -10.17 0.01
N ASP A 15 11.19 -8.90 -0.12
CA ASP A 15 11.23 -7.95 0.98
C ASP A 15 10.27 -6.77 0.79
N ALA A 16 9.82 -6.21 1.93
CA ALA A 16 8.84 -5.12 1.97
C ALA A 16 9.34 -3.81 1.37
N ASP A 17 10.65 -3.58 1.37
CA ASP A 17 11.29 -2.37 0.84
C ASP A 17 11.33 -2.34 -0.70
N ARG A 18 11.07 -3.49 -1.36
CA ARG A 18 10.92 -3.64 -2.83
C ARG A 18 12.08 -3.05 -3.65
N LYS A 19 13.32 -3.21 -3.16
CA LYS A 19 14.50 -2.67 -3.85
C LYS A 19 14.83 -3.39 -5.15
N SER A 20 14.65 -4.72 -5.17
CA SER A 20 14.94 -5.56 -6.34
C SER A 20 13.79 -6.52 -6.57
N ALA A 21 13.23 -6.52 -7.76
CA ALA A 21 12.20 -7.49 -8.14
C ALA A 21 12.84 -8.87 -8.36
N ASP A 22 12.24 -9.89 -7.76
CA ASP A 22 12.67 -11.29 -7.94
C ASP A 22 12.12 -11.88 -9.24
N ASP A 23 10.88 -11.50 -9.60
CA ASP A 23 10.20 -11.95 -10.79
C ASP A 23 9.17 -10.90 -11.25
N GLN A 24 8.74 -11.00 -12.49
CA GLN A 24 7.72 -10.14 -13.08
C GLN A 24 6.84 -10.87 -14.08
N MET A 25 5.61 -10.42 -14.22
CA MET A 25 4.67 -10.88 -15.22
C MET A 25 3.95 -9.71 -15.87
N GLU A 26 3.81 -9.78 -17.20
CA GLU A 26 2.94 -8.89 -17.96
C GLU A 26 1.71 -9.68 -18.39
N VAL A 27 0.51 -9.10 -18.21
CA VAL A 27 -0.74 -9.78 -18.57
C VAL A 27 -0.91 -9.85 -20.09
N LEU A 28 -1.43 -10.96 -20.58
CA LEU A 28 -1.73 -11.15 -21.99
C LEU A 28 -2.76 -10.12 -22.50
N VAL A 29 -3.85 -9.98 -21.75
CA VAL A 29 -4.92 -9.02 -22.01
C VAL A 29 -5.08 -8.13 -20.77
N ASN A 30 -5.11 -6.82 -20.97
CA ASN A 30 -5.40 -5.90 -19.88
C ASN A 30 -6.79 -6.18 -19.31
N PRO A 31 -6.98 -6.07 -17.98
CA PRO A 31 -8.31 -6.18 -17.40
C PRO A 31 -9.24 -5.11 -17.98
N GLU A 32 -10.51 -5.43 -18.14
CA GLU A 32 -11.53 -4.50 -18.61
C GLU A 32 -11.75 -3.36 -17.63
N SER A 33 -11.68 -3.68 -16.33
CA SER A 33 -11.86 -2.74 -15.24
C SER A 33 -11.06 -3.16 -14.01
N TYR A 34 -10.93 -2.24 -13.06
CA TYR A 34 -10.47 -2.54 -11.71
C TYR A 34 -11.30 -1.77 -10.69
N SER A 35 -11.45 -2.34 -9.51
CA SER A 35 -12.08 -1.66 -8.39
C SER A 35 -11.07 -1.33 -7.31
N GLN A 36 -11.22 -0.14 -6.74
CA GLN A 36 -10.37 0.34 -5.65
C GLN A 36 -11.26 0.65 -4.45
N LYS A 37 -11.05 -0.06 -3.35
CA LYS A 37 -11.85 0.09 -2.13
C LYS A 37 -11.04 0.75 -1.04
N ILE A 38 -11.56 1.87 -0.54
CA ILE A 38 -11.03 2.60 0.62
C ILE A 38 -12.07 2.52 1.72
N THR A 39 -11.68 2.02 2.90
CA THR A 39 -12.58 1.84 4.04
C THR A 39 -12.12 2.70 5.20
N VAL A 40 -13.01 3.60 5.65
CA VAL A 40 -12.81 4.40 6.87
C VAL A 40 -13.62 3.75 7.98
N LYS A 41 -12.96 3.42 9.10
CA LYS A 41 -13.61 2.88 10.30
C LYS A 41 -13.85 3.97 11.33
N PHE A 42 -15.04 3.95 11.90
CA PHE A 42 -15.43 4.79 13.01
C PHE A 42 -15.63 3.95 14.26
N SER A 43 -15.40 4.55 15.44
CA SER A 43 -15.60 3.88 16.72
C SER A 43 -17.07 3.54 16.94
N GLU A 44 -17.37 2.28 17.29
CA GLU A 44 -18.73 1.80 17.58
C GLU A 44 -19.18 2.04 19.02
N LYS A 45 -18.29 2.53 19.91
CA LYS A 45 -18.61 2.75 21.32
C LYS A 45 -19.63 3.88 21.47
N GLN A 46 -20.82 3.55 21.97
CA GLN A 46 -21.91 4.47 22.30
C GLN A 46 -22.20 4.38 23.80
N ALA A 47 -22.37 5.52 24.44
CA ALA A 47 -22.76 5.54 25.85
C ALA A 47 -24.22 5.04 26.02
N PRO A 48 -24.53 4.22 27.02
CA PRO A 48 -25.89 3.79 27.29
C PRO A 48 -26.84 4.99 27.49
N GLY A 49 -28.04 4.96 26.88
CA GLY A 49 -29.07 6.00 27.03
C GLY A 49 -28.97 7.19 26.10
N THR A 50 -28.08 7.18 25.09
CA THR A 50 -27.99 8.27 24.11
C THR A 50 -28.71 7.89 22.79
N THR A 51 -29.50 8.84 22.24
CA THR A 51 -30.27 8.65 20.98
C THR A 51 -29.51 8.99 19.71
N GLY A 52 -28.26 9.41 19.81
CA GLY A 52 -27.44 9.74 18.66
C GLY A 52 -25.93 9.75 19.00
N LYS A 53 -25.09 9.52 17.99
CA LYS A 53 -23.64 9.47 18.15
C LYS A 53 -22.96 10.26 17.06
N LEU A 54 -22.05 11.13 17.46
CA LEU A 54 -21.08 11.71 16.52
C LEU A 54 -20.06 10.62 16.17
N PRO A 55 -19.89 10.25 14.87
CA PRO A 55 -18.94 9.23 14.48
C PRO A 55 -17.51 9.70 14.82
N LYS A 56 -16.84 9.00 15.75
CA LYS A 56 -15.41 9.25 16.02
C LYS A 56 -14.57 8.42 15.07
N PHE A 57 -13.70 9.06 14.31
CA PHE A 57 -12.72 8.41 13.47
C PHE A 57 -11.90 7.40 14.30
N SER A 58 -11.69 6.21 13.75
CA SER A 58 -10.87 5.16 14.35
C SER A 58 -9.60 4.91 13.54
N LYS A 59 -9.76 4.47 12.29
CA LYS A 59 -8.64 4.19 11.38
C LYS A 59 -9.10 4.17 9.92
N ILE A 60 -8.15 4.31 9.01
CA ILE A 60 -8.32 3.97 7.59
C ILE A 60 -7.73 2.58 7.40
N GLU A 61 -8.52 1.65 6.86
CA GLU A 61 -8.02 0.31 6.52
C GLU A 61 -7.10 0.37 5.31
N PRO A 62 -6.19 -0.60 5.16
CA PRO A 62 -5.40 -0.72 3.95
C PRO A 62 -6.30 -0.75 2.72
N GLN A 63 -5.91 -0.02 1.70
CA GLN A 63 -6.62 0.07 0.44
C GLN A 63 -6.64 -1.30 -0.25
N LYS A 64 -7.77 -1.66 -0.87
CA LYS A 64 -7.90 -2.91 -1.63
C LYS A 64 -8.07 -2.60 -3.10
N LEU A 65 -7.54 -3.48 -3.94
CA LEU A 65 -7.57 -3.38 -5.39
C LEU A 65 -7.92 -4.75 -5.97
N ASP A 66 -9.00 -4.81 -6.76
CA ASP A 66 -9.50 -6.04 -7.34
C ASP A 66 -9.44 -5.97 -8.87
N PHE A 67 -8.95 -7.04 -9.50
CA PHE A 67 -8.91 -7.23 -10.94
C PHE A 67 -9.55 -8.55 -11.35
N GLU A 68 -10.08 -8.57 -12.57
CA GLU A 68 -10.39 -9.80 -13.27
C GLU A 68 -9.42 -9.95 -14.46
N LEU A 69 -8.58 -10.96 -14.43
CA LEU A 69 -7.55 -11.24 -15.42
C LEU A 69 -7.97 -12.42 -16.31
N LEU A 70 -7.79 -12.28 -17.61
CA LEU A 70 -8.06 -13.33 -18.60
C LEU A 70 -6.75 -14.06 -18.93
N PHE A 71 -6.76 -15.38 -18.74
CA PHE A 71 -5.74 -16.29 -19.21
C PHE A 71 -6.30 -17.12 -20.35
N ASP A 72 -5.58 -17.17 -21.47
CA ASP A 72 -6.06 -17.80 -22.71
C ASP A 72 -4.92 -18.52 -23.43
N ALA A 73 -5.12 -19.81 -23.68
CA ALA A 73 -4.21 -20.68 -24.41
C ALA A 73 -4.83 -21.23 -25.70
N THR A 74 -5.83 -20.54 -26.28
CA THR A 74 -6.49 -20.95 -27.53
C THR A 74 -5.68 -20.61 -28.77
N GLY A 75 -4.65 -19.75 -28.65
CA GLY A 75 -3.93 -19.21 -29.80
C GLY A 75 -4.70 -18.14 -30.61
N VAL A 76 -5.95 -17.86 -30.28
CA VAL A 76 -6.79 -16.87 -30.99
C VAL A 76 -6.42 -15.45 -30.63
N ILE A 77 -6.02 -15.21 -29.38
CA ILE A 77 -5.61 -13.89 -28.89
C ILE A 77 -4.15 -13.67 -29.27
N ASN A 78 -3.83 -12.52 -29.90
CA ASN A 78 -2.46 -12.18 -30.24
C ASN A 78 -1.54 -12.23 -28.99
N GLY A 79 -0.48 -13.06 -29.08
CA GLY A 79 0.45 -13.31 -27.99
C GLY A 79 0.09 -14.49 -27.09
N ALA A 80 -1.13 -15.05 -27.19
CA ALA A 80 -1.46 -16.33 -26.57
C ALA A 80 -0.63 -17.44 -27.24
N LYS A 81 0.02 -18.26 -26.44
CA LYS A 81 0.73 -19.45 -26.93
C LYS A 81 -0.25 -20.60 -26.90
N ASP A 82 -0.36 -21.31 -28.03
CA ASP A 82 -0.99 -22.63 -28.04
C ASP A 82 -0.06 -23.57 -27.25
N ASP A 83 -0.40 -23.78 -25.97
CA ASP A 83 0.38 -24.64 -25.08
C ASP A 83 -0.28 -26.02 -25.00
N LYS A 84 0.57 -27.07 -25.08
CA LYS A 84 0.11 -28.46 -24.90
C LYS A 84 -0.59 -28.69 -23.56
N ASN A 85 -0.22 -27.93 -22.53
CA ASN A 85 -0.80 -27.93 -21.21
C ASN A 85 -1.99 -26.96 -21.04
N GLY A 86 -2.46 -26.37 -22.11
CA GLY A 86 -3.53 -25.37 -22.08
C GLY A 86 -3.16 -24.15 -21.23
N VAL A 87 -4.12 -23.62 -20.49
CA VAL A 87 -3.92 -22.41 -19.66
C VAL A 87 -3.15 -22.66 -18.36
N GLU A 88 -2.93 -23.94 -18.00
CA GLU A 88 -2.38 -24.31 -16.69
C GLU A 88 -0.93 -23.81 -16.50
N SER A 89 -0.10 -23.89 -17.54
CA SER A 89 1.30 -23.43 -17.49
C SER A 89 1.41 -21.93 -17.09
N GLU A 90 0.57 -21.11 -17.67
CA GLU A 90 0.58 -19.67 -17.39
C GLU A 90 -0.04 -19.34 -16.02
N LEU A 91 -1.08 -20.07 -15.63
CA LEU A 91 -1.68 -19.98 -14.30
C LEU A 91 -0.71 -20.39 -13.19
N GLU A 92 0.05 -21.48 -13.39
CA GLU A 92 1.07 -21.91 -12.42
C GLU A 92 2.18 -20.85 -12.29
N ARG A 93 2.60 -20.24 -13.40
CA ARG A 93 3.55 -19.14 -13.36
C ARG A 93 2.98 -17.95 -12.57
N PHE A 94 1.72 -17.61 -12.79
CA PHE A 94 1.05 -16.54 -12.05
C PHE A 94 0.94 -16.88 -10.56
N LYS A 95 0.49 -18.09 -10.22
CA LYS A 95 0.42 -18.57 -8.82
C LYS A 95 1.79 -18.48 -8.13
N LYS A 96 2.85 -18.93 -8.81
CA LYS A 96 4.23 -18.79 -8.29
C LYS A 96 4.60 -17.34 -8.03
N LEU A 97 4.29 -16.45 -8.98
CA LEU A 97 4.60 -15.03 -8.83
C LEU A 97 3.94 -14.41 -7.60
N VAL A 98 2.67 -14.74 -7.33
CA VAL A 98 1.87 -14.06 -6.29
C VAL A 98 1.81 -14.78 -4.96
N LEU A 99 1.96 -16.13 -4.93
CA LEU A 99 1.75 -16.97 -3.74
C LEU A 99 3.03 -17.64 -3.22
N GLU A 100 4.05 -17.87 -4.07
CA GLU A 100 5.17 -18.71 -3.68
C GLU A 100 5.95 -18.14 -2.50
N TYR A 101 6.11 -18.94 -1.46
CA TYR A 101 6.96 -18.63 -0.31
C TYR A 101 8.42 -18.89 -0.67
N LYS A 102 9.31 -17.92 -0.44
CA LYS A 102 10.76 -18.14 -0.50
C LYS A 102 11.35 -18.21 0.91
N GLY A 103 12.02 -19.33 1.21
CA GLY A 103 12.75 -19.53 2.46
C GLY A 103 11.88 -19.69 3.70
N ASP A 104 12.46 -19.45 4.88
CA ASP A 104 11.86 -19.65 6.21
C ASP A 104 10.73 -18.68 6.58
N LYS A 105 10.44 -17.71 5.70
CA LYS A 105 9.38 -16.71 5.93
C LYS A 105 8.07 -17.19 5.33
N HIS A 106 7.24 -17.84 6.13
CA HIS A 106 5.88 -18.31 5.76
C HIS A 106 4.88 -17.16 5.54
N ARG A 107 5.15 -16.29 4.57
CA ARG A 107 4.26 -15.16 4.23
C ARG A 107 4.16 -14.98 2.72
N PRO A 108 3.02 -14.47 2.20
CA PRO A 108 2.88 -14.10 0.80
C PRO A 108 3.94 -13.10 0.35
N ARG A 109 4.24 -13.11 -0.95
CA ARG A 109 5.18 -12.16 -1.56
C ARG A 109 4.65 -10.74 -1.50
N PHE A 110 5.57 -9.78 -1.45
CA PHE A 110 5.26 -8.40 -1.71
C PHE A 110 5.17 -8.17 -3.21
N LEU A 111 4.16 -7.41 -3.62
CA LEU A 111 3.89 -7.15 -5.03
C LEU A 111 3.85 -5.65 -5.29
N SER A 112 4.19 -5.26 -6.51
CA SER A 112 3.90 -3.94 -7.05
C SER A 112 3.21 -4.08 -8.40
N ILE A 113 2.04 -3.47 -8.54
CA ILE A 113 1.23 -3.50 -9.74
C ILE A 113 1.36 -2.16 -10.44
N TYR A 114 1.68 -2.20 -11.74
CA TYR A 114 1.82 -1.03 -12.59
C TYR A 114 0.92 -1.14 -13.81
N TRP A 115 0.10 -0.12 -14.07
CA TRP A 115 -0.68 -0.01 -15.27
C TRP A 115 -0.98 1.46 -15.61
N GLY A 116 -0.36 2.00 -16.64
CA GLY A 116 -0.43 3.43 -16.95
C GLY A 116 0.05 4.28 -15.78
N THR A 117 -0.85 5.06 -15.20
CA THR A 117 -0.59 5.89 -14.00
C THR A 117 -0.79 5.15 -12.69
N LEU A 118 -1.41 3.97 -12.72
CA LEU A 118 -1.62 3.16 -11.53
C LEU A 118 -0.29 2.56 -11.07
N LYS A 119 0.07 2.86 -9.83
CA LYS A 119 1.12 2.19 -9.07
C LYS A 119 0.54 1.76 -7.73
N PHE A 120 0.55 0.46 -7.44
CA PHE A 120 -0.04 -0.09 -6.22
C PHE A 120 0.88 -1.13 -5.59
N ASP A 121 1.42 -0.79 -4.42
CA ASP A 121 2.25 -1.68 -3.62
C ASP A 121 1.36 -2.49 -2.69
N CYS A 122 1.39 -3.83 -2.78
CA CYS A 122 0.39 -4.70 -2.17
C CYS A 122 0.92 -6.09 -1.83
N CYS A 123 0.04 -6.89 -1.25
CA CYS A 123 0.12 -8.35 -1.16
C CYS A 123 -1.17 -8.94 -1.71
N LEU A 124 -1.13 -10.19 -2.17
CA LEU A 124 -2.34 -10.91 -2.55
C LEU A 124 -3.20 -11.18 -1.30
N GLU A 125 -4.50 -10.89 -1.38
CA GLU A 125 -5.49 -11.16 -0.33
C GLU A 125 -6.35 -12.38 -0.67
N ASN A 126 -6.86 -12.43 -1.91
CA ASN A 126 -7.67 -13.55 -2.39
C ASN A 126 -7.40 -13.83 -3.87
N LEU A 127 -7.68 -15.05 -4.29
CA LEU A 127 -7.51 -15.51 -5.65
C LEU A 127 -8.57 -16.55 -5.98
N ASP A 128 -9.50 -16.20 -6.87
CA ASP A 128 -10.54 -17.08 -7.37
C ASP A 128 -10.30 -17.39 -8.86
N ILE A 129 -10.21 -18.67 -9.21
CA ILE A 129 -9.94 -19.11 -10.58
C ILE A 129 -11.17 -19.84 -11.11
N THR A 130 -11.75 -19.33 -12.19
CA THR A 130 -12.85 -19.95 -12.90
C THR A 130 -12.39 -20.44 -14.26
N TYR A 131 -12.29 -21.75 -14.42
CA TYR A 131 -11.93 -22.36 -15.69
C TYR A 131 -13.09 -22.30 -16.69
N LYS A 132 -12.77 -21.89 -17.91
CA LYS A 132 -13.68 -21.74 -19.03
C LYS A 132 -13.10 -22.44 -20.24
N LEU A 133 -13.93 -22.84 -21.18
CA LEU A 133 -13.50 -23.43 -22.46
C LEU A 133 -12.49 -24.57 -22.24
N PHE A 134 -12.93 -25.78 -22.58
CA PHE A 134 -12.14 -27.00 -22.42
C PHE A 134 -11.91 -27.65 -23.77
N ARG A 135 -10.78 -28.26 -23.94
CA ARG A 135 -10.49 -29.15 -25.05
C ARG A 135 -11.24 -30.49 -24.87
N SER A 136 -11.37 -31.29 -25.93
CA SER A 136 -12.11 -32.56 -25.87
C SER A 136 -11.55 -33.60 -24.88
N ASP A 137 -10.29 -33.46 -24.50
CA ASP A 137 -9.62 -34.29 -23.47
C ASP A 137 -9.82 -33.74 -22.03
N GLY A 138 -10.61 -32.66 -21.88
CA GLY A 138 -10.87 -32.04 -20.57
C GLY A 138 -9.87 -30.97 -20.17
N LEU A 139 -8.83 -30.69 -20.97
CA LEU A 139 -7.84 -29.68 -20.66
C LEU A 139 -8.42 -28.28 -20.76
N PRO A 140 -8.30 -27.41 -19.73
CA PRO A 140 -8.80 -26.05 -19.78
C PRO A 140 -7.94 -25.17 -20.71
N LEU A 141 -8.60 -24.46 -21.61
CA LEU A 141 -7.97 -23.55 -22.58
C LEU A 141 -8.12 -22.09 -22.18
N ARG A 142 -9.04 -21.77 -21.27
CA ARG A 142 -9.27 -20.39 -20.81
C ARG A 142 -9.63 -20.37 -19.33
N ALA A 143 -9.13 -19.37 -18.61
CA ALA A 143 -9.50 -19.11 -17.24
C ALA A 143 -9.71 -17.61 -16.99
N LEU A 144 -10.71 -17.31 -16.16
CA LEU A 144 -10.90 -16.01 -15.55
C LEU A 144 -10.40 -16.05 -14.11
N VAL A 145 -9.51 -15.13 -13.78
CA VAL A 145 -8.87 -15.06 -12.47
C VAL A 145 -9.27 -13.75 -11.80
N LYS A 146 -10.07 -13.84 -10.73
CA LYS A 146 -10.36 -12.72 -9.86
C LYS A 146 -9.31 -12.66 -8.77
N ALA A 147 -8.50 -11.60 -8.80
CA ALA A 147 -7.41 -11.39 -7.86
C ALA A 147 -7.67 -10.13 -7.05
N GLY A 148 -7.77 -10.29 -5.73
CA GLY A 148 -7.88 -9.20 -4.77
C GLY A 148 -6.56 -8.96 -4.07
N PHE A 149 -6.16 -7.71 -4.02
CA PHE A 149 -4.90 -7.27 -3.43
C PHE A 149 -5.15 -6.28 -2.30
N ILE A 150 -4.38 -6.41 -1.23
CA ILE A 150 -4.40 -5.49 -0.10
C ILE A 150 -3.14 -4.63 -0.10
N GLY A 151 -3.31 -3.32 0.04
CA GLY A 151 -2.21 -2.37 0.09
C GLY A 151 -1.24 -2.69 1.22
N SER A 152 0.03 -2.73 0.90
CA SER A 152 1.12 -3.03 1.83
C SER A 152 2.13 -1.90 1.77
N ILE A 153 2.15 -1.06 2.81
CA ILE A 153 3.13 0.00 2.99
C ILE A 153 4.18 -0.51 3.96
N ASP A 154 5.46 -0.28 3.65
CA ASP A 154 6.56 -0.55 4.57
C ASP A 154 6.34 0.23 5.88
N ASP A 155 6.50 -0.44 7.03
CA ASP A 155 6.31 0.17 8.35
C ASP A 155 7.21 1.39 8.57
N THR A 156 8.43 1.38 8.03
CA THR A 156 9.34 2.52 8.11
C THR A 156 8.82 3.73 7.34
N LYS A 157 8.23 3.52 6.16
CA LYS A 157 7.59 4.58 5.37
C LYS A 157 6.27 5.03 5.99
N ARG A 158 5.53 4.11 6.63
CA ARG A 158 4.29 4.44 7.34
C ARG A 158 4.58 5.33 8.55
N VAL A 159 5.52 4.92 9.41
CA VAL A 159 5.96 5.70 10.58
C VAL A 159 6.48 7.07 10.15
N ALA A 160 7.33 7.15 9.12
CA ALA A 160 7.83 8.42 8.61
C ALA A 160 6.71 9.33 8.08
N LYS A 161 5.64 8.77 7.50
CA LYS A 161 4.49 9.52 7.01
C LYS A 161 3.55 9.95 8.16
N GLU A 162 3.36 9.11 9.16
CA GLU A 162 2.58 9.39 10.37
C GLU A 162 3.30 10.39 11.27
N ASP A 163 4.61 10.22 11.51
CA ASP A 163 5.45 11.14 12.28
C ASP A 163 5.55 12.54 11.66
N ALA A 164 5.42 12.66 10.35
CA ALA A 164 5.55 13.95 9.69
C ALA A 164 4.37 14.91 9.97
N SER A 165 3.21 14.42 10.44
CA SER A 165 1.96 15.20 10.41
C SER A 165 1.01 15.00 11.59
N SER A 166 1.36 14.24 12.64
CA SER A 166 0.45 14.00 13.77
C SER A 166 0.76 14.88 14.98
N PRO A 167 -0.09 15.87 15.30
CA PRO A 167 0.05 16.70 16.53
C PRO A 167 -0.12 15.92 17.83
N ASP A 168 -0.65 14.67 17.74
CA ASP A 168 -1.02 13.84 18.89
C ASP A 168 0.12 12.92 19.36
N LEU A 169 1.28 12.94 18.65
CA LEU A 169 2.45 12.13 19.00
C LEU A 169 3.56 13.01 19.57
N THR A 170 4.39 12.42 20.41
CA THR A 170 5.64 13.06 20.84
C THR A 170 6.65 13.01 19.70
N HIS A 171 7.06 14.17 19.19
CA HIS A 171 8.11 14.26 18.19
C HIS A 171 9.45 14.63 18.80
N VAL A 172 10.52 14.01 18.35
CA VAL A 172 11.89 14.45 18.63
C VAL A 172 12.47 15.05 17.34
N ARG A 173 12.97 16.28 17.42
CA ARG A 173 13.57 16.98 16.27
C ARG A 173 14.92 17.54 16.66
N THR A 174 15.86 17.45 15.73
CA THR A 174 17.18 18.07 15.86
C THR A 174 17.15 19.47 15.28
N VAL A 175 17.62 20.44 16.05
CA VAL A 175 17.71 21.84 15.61
C VAL A 175 18.74 21.96 14.48
N THR A 176 18.34 22.56 13.39
CA THR A 176 19.20 22.89 12.23
C THR A 176 19.50 24.37 12.17
N ALA A 177 20.53 24.76 11.41
CA ALA A 177 20.87 26.19 11.25
C ALA A 177 19.68 26.97 10.67
N GLY A 178 19.27 28.04 11.34
CA GLY A 178 18.14 28.89 10.95
C GLY A 178 16.79 28.46 11.54
N ASP A 179 16.71 27.36 12.31
CA ASP A 179 15.50 26.99 13.01
C ASP A 179 15.24 27.89 14.21
N THR A 180 13.96 28.22 14.40
CA THR A 180 13.46 28.90 15.61
C THR A 180 12.37 28.05 16.24
N LEU A 181 12.23 28.10 17.55
CA LEU A 181 11.25 27.29 18.27
C LEU A 181 9.80 27.55 17.77
N PRO A 182 9.37 28.80 17.52
CA PRO A 182 8.06 29.06 16.92
C PRO A 182 7.87 28.44 15.51
N LEU A 183 8.92 28.45 14.67
CA LEU A 183 8.86 27.85 13.34
C LEU A 183 8.76 26.33 13.41
N MET A 184 9.50 25.70 14.31
CA MET A 184 9.45 24.27 14.54
C MET A 184 8.09 23.84 15.11
N ALA A 185 7.53 24.62 16.06
CA ALA A 185 6.18 24.40 16.59
C ALA A 185 5.12 24.52 15.49
N PHE A 186 5.23 25.51 14.61
CA PHE A 186 4.32 25.69 13.49
C PHE A 186 4.37 24.49 12.53
N ARG A 187 5.56 23.98 12.21
CA ARG A 187 5.72 22.81 11.31
C ARG A 187 5.09 21.53 11.87
N ILE A 188 5.06 21.37 13.20
CA ILE A 188 4.55 20.14 13.85
C ILE A 188 3.08 20.27 14.21
N TYR A 189 2.67 21.40 14.80
CA TYR A 189 1.32 21.57 15.35
C TYR A 189 0.39 22.41 14.47
N GLY A 190 0.94 23.04 13.43
CA GLY A 190 0.20 24.00 12.57
C GLY A 190 -0.03 25.38 13.21
N ASP A 191 0.47 25.59 14.44
CA ASP A 191 0.34 26.85 15.16
C ASP A 191 1.63 27.16 15.93
N SER A 192 2.20 28.33 15.69
CA SER A 192 3.45 28.76 16.33
C SER A 192 3.30 29.05 17.82
N ARG A 193 2.09 29.30 18.34
CA ARG A 193 1.84 29.65 19.75
C ARG A 193 2.27 28.54 20.73
N TYR A 194 2.28 27.29 20.27
CA TYR A 194 2.70 26.14 21.09
C TYR A 194 4.20 26.11 21.41
N TYR A 195 5.02 27.06 20.91
CA TYR A 195 6.44 27.12 21.25
C TYR A 195 6.70 27.26 22.74
N ILE A 196 5.78 27.87 23.50
CA ILE A 196 5.89 28.03 24.97
C ILE A 196 5.83 26.69 25.67
N GLU A 197 4.89 25.82 25.25
CA GLU A 197 4.72 24.47 25.80
C GLU A 197 5.90 23.59 25.47
N VAL A 198 6.41 23.71 24.24
CA VAL A 198 7.63 23.01 23.82
C VAL A 198 8.85 23.47 24.63
N ALA A 199 9.01 24.77 24.86
CA ALA A 199 10.08 25.31 25.69
C ALA A 199 10.02 24.74 27.11
N LYS A 200 8.84 24.72 27.73
CA LYS A 200 8.62 24.12 29.05
C LYS A 200 8.95 22.64 29.10
N ALA A 201 8.47 21.86 28.11
CA ALA A 201 8.70 20.42 28.03
C ALA A 201 10.19 20.06 27.88
N ASN A 202 10.99 20.97 27.33
CA ASN A 202 12.44 20.81 27.15
C ASN A 202 13.29 21.53 28.20
N GLY A 203 12.67 22.15 29.19
CA GLY A 203 13.41 22.89 30.23
C GLY A 203 14.24 24.05 29.70
N LEU A 204 13.78 24.72 28.63
CA LEU A 204 14.49 25.83 28.01
C LEU A 204 14.25 27.11 28.78
N ASP A 205 15.29 27.74 29.30
CA ASP A 205 15.20 29.09 29.93
C ASP A 205 14.91 30.17 28.91
N SER A 206 15.27 29.97 27.64
CA SER A 206 15.01 30.90 26.53
C SER A 206 14.72 30.14 25.23
N PHE A 207 13.57 30.44 24.61
CA PHE A 207 13.18 29.88 23.30
C PHE A 207 14.00 30.46 22.13
N ARG A 208 14.82 31.50 22.38
CA ARG A 208 15.63 32.15 21.36
C ARG A 208 17.02 31.53 21.20
N ASN A 209 17.51 30.86 22.23
CA ASN A 209 18.87 30.32 22.26
C ASN A 209 18.86 28.83 21.92
N LEU A 210 18.55 28.49 20.67
CA LEU A 210 18.68 27.12 20.16
C LEU A 210 20.07 26.90 19.59
N THR A 211 20.71 25.83 20.00
CA THR A 211 22.00 25.41 19.42
C THR A 211 21.76 24.36 18.35
N THR A 212 22.42 24.53 17.18
CA THR A 212 22.37 23.53 16.10
C THR A 212 22.86 22.17 16.63
N GLY A 213 22.12 21.11 16.32
CA GLY A 213 22.39 19.76 16.80
C GLY A 213 21.65 19.40 18.11
N MET A 214 21.04 20.36 18.80
CA MET A 214 20.22 20.11 19.97
C MET A 214 18.98 19.32 19.61
N GLN A 215 18.64 18.28 20.41
CA GLN A 215 17.40 17.54 20.27
C GLN A 215 16.31 18.15 21.13
N LEU A 216 15.17 18.40 20.52
CA LEU A 216 13.99 18.95 21.18
C LEU A 216 12.83 17.97 21.12
N ILE A 217 12.16 17.81 22.26
CA ILE A 217 10.95 17.00 22.41
C ILE A 217 9.73 17.90 22.21
N PHE A 218 8.85 17.51 21.31
CA PHE A 218 7.57 18.14 21.04
C PHE A 218 6.47 17.23 21.60
N PRO A 219 5.91 17.51 22.79
CA PRO A 219 4.91 16.66 23.42
C PRO A 219 3.58 16.70 22.66
N PRO A 220 2.71 15.67 22.82
CA PRO A 220 1.37 15.71 22.26
C PRO A 220 0.57 16.85 22.90
N ILE A 221 -0.19 17.57 22.09
CA ILE A 221 -1.03 18.68 22.55
C ILE A 221 -2.48 18.20 22.58
N ALA A 222 -3.08 18.16 23.76
CA ALA A 222 -4.51 17.94 23.90
C ALA A 222 -5.26 19.18 23.36
N LYS A 223 -6.04 18.97 22.28
CA LYS A 223 -6.99 19.98 21.76
C LYS A 223 -8.26 19.97 22.57
#